data_e7fb6861655fe3ed9e62808b26a58b22
#
_entry.id   e7fb6861655fe3ed9e62808b26a58b22
#
_cell.length_a   1.000
_cell.length_b   1.000
_cell.length_c   1.000
_cell.angle_alpha   90.00
_cell.angle_beta   90.00
_cell.angle_gamma   90.00
#
_symmetry.space_group_name_H-M   'P 1'
#
loop_
_entity.id
_entity.type
_entity.pdbx_description
1 polymer ?
#
loop_
_entity_poly.entity_id
_entity_poly.type
_entity_poly.pdbx_seq_one_letter_code
_entity_poly.pdbx_strand_id
1 'polypeptide(L)'
;PIVTLGDLNTNYPYEGSLYLINIDGHMLRDAFMHIFRDEAFKGHTEFYQINKEVRVVYNKANHMIESLTYNGVDVKDDDRFNVVGQDFHFASMDEFLDISQKEYGKYGKARIICTSDVDLIHEYMAENQQIYACVDGRMTIKDE
;
A
#
# COMPACT_ATOMS: atom_id res chain seq x y z
N PRO A 1 9.94 -11.61 -23.21
CA PRO A 1 10.31 -10.31 -23.75
C PRO A 1 11.36 -9.65 -22.85
N ILE A 2 12.25 -8.89 -23.47
CA ILE A 2 13.23 -8.06 -22.74
C ILE A 2 12.52 -6.76 -22.42
N VAL A 3 12.52 -6.36 -21.15
CA VAL A 3 12.03 -5.04 -20.71
C VAL A 3 13.20 -4.07 -20.75
N THR A 4 13.02 -2.96 -21.43
CA THR A 4 14.04 -1.92 -21.55
C THR A 4 13.73 -0.76 -20.58
N LEU A 5 14.71 0.10 -20.37
CA LEU A 5 14.53 1.35 -19.60
C LEU A 5 13.45 2.25 -20.23
N GLY A 6 13.36 2.26 -21.58
CA GLY A 6 12.32 3.00 -22.28
C GLY A 6 10.92 2.47 -22.01
N ASP A 7 10.77 1.14 -21.89
CA ASP A 7 9.48 0.53 -21.52
C ASP A 7 9.09 0.91 -20.09
N LEU A 8 10.05 0.90 -19.16
CA LEU A 8 9.80 1.31 -17.79
C LEU A 8 9.36 2.78 -17.72
N ASN A 9 10.11 3.69 -18.34
CA ASN A 9 9.78 5.12 -18.35
C ASN A 9 8.44 5.43 -19.02
N THR A 10 8.02 4.59 -19.99
CA THR A 10 6.71 4.73 -20.63
C THR A 10 5.58 4.31 -19.71
N ASN A 11 5.77 3.23 -18.93
CA ASN A 11 4.76 2.71 -18.01
C ASN A 11 4.77 3.40 -16.64
N TYR A 12 5.90 3.97 -16.25
CA TYR A 12 6.08 4.70 -15.00
C TYR A 12 6.78 6.05 -15.28
N PRO A 13 6.05 7.04 -15.81
CA PRO A 13 6.61 8.33 -16.22
C PRO A 13 6.81 9.32 -15.06
N TYR A 14 6.48 8.90 -13.86
CA TYR A 14 6.58 9.73 -12.65
C TYR A 14 7.90 9.46 -11.95
N GLU A 15 8.42 10.49 -11.28
CA GLU A 15 9.57 10.39 -10.41
C GLU A 15 9.21 11.05 -9.09
N GLY A 16 9.38 10.32 -8.00
CA GLY A 16 9.01 10.78 -6.67
C GLY A 16 9.90 10.22 -5.58
N SER A 17 9.70 10.71 -4.38
CA SER A 17 10.36 10.21 -3.18
C SER A 17 9.50 9.18 -2.48
N LEU A 18 10.14 8.27 -1.77
CA LEU A 18 9.47 7.37 -0.83
C LEU A 18 9.58 7.89 0.59
N TYR A 19 8.45 7.90 1.25
CA TYR A 19 8.30 8.29 2.65
C TYR A 19 7.97 7.09 3.51
N LEU A 20 8.46 7.12 4.74
CA LEU A 20 8.12 6.17 5.80
C LEU A 20 7.40 6.90 6.91
N ILE A 21 6.28 6.34 7.34
CA ILE A 21 5.56 6.74 8.56
C ILE A 21 5.42 5.55 9.50
N ASN A 22 5.15 5.85 10.76
CA ASN A 22 4.80 4.85 11.77
C ASN A 22 3.31 4.95 12.08
N ILE A 23 2.61 3.82 12.07
CA ILE A 23 1.21 3.71 12.42
C ILE A 23 0.97 2.54 13.37
N ASP A 24 -0.20 2.48 13.98
CA ASP A 24 -0.64 1.29 14.71
C ASP A 24 -1.56 0.40 13.87
N GLY A 25 -1.91 -0.76 14.42
CA GLY A 25 -2.75 -1.73 13.74
C GLY A 25 -4.20 -1.25 13.57
N HIS A 26 -4.69 -0.39 14.47
CA HIS A 26 -6.00 0.25 14.32
C HIS A 26 -6.02 1.15 13.08
N MET A 27 -5.05 2.05 12.96
CA MET A 27 -4.89 2.92 11.78
C MET A 27 -4.71 2.11 10.48
N LEU A 28 -3.97 1.00 10.55
CA LEU A 28 -3.80 0.12 9.39
C LEU A 28 -5.14 -0.51 8.98
N ARG A 29 -5.96 -0.91 9.93
CA ARG A 29 -7.30 -1.46 9.67
C ARG A 29 -8.23 -0.40 9.07
N ASP A 30 -8.22 0.80 9.62
CA ASP A 30 -9.03 1.92 9.13
C ASP A 30 -8.63 2.30 7.70
N ALA A 31 -7.33 2.31 7.40
CA ALA A 31 -6.84 2.53 6.04
C ALA A 31 -7.38 1.48 5.05
N PHE A 32 -7.40 0.20 5.42
CA PHE A 32 -7.99 -0.83 4.56
C PHE A 32 -9.52 -0.68 4.44
N MET A 33 -10.21 -0.32 5.51
CA MET A 33 -11.65 -0.02 5.42
C MET A 33 -11.93 1.13 4.46
N HIS A 34 -11.09 2.17 4.47
CA HIS A 34 -11.20 3.29 3.54
C HIS A 34 -10.88 2.88 2.09
N ILE A 35 -9.84 2.07 1.88
CA ILE A 35 -9.48 1.53 0.55
C ILE A 35 -10.65 0.72 -0.04
N PHE A 36 -11.35 -0.06 0.78
CA PHE A 36 -12.46 -0.91 0.34
C PHE A 36 -13.85 -0.24 0.41
N ARG A 37 -13.92 1.09 0.47
CA ARG A 37 -15.20 1.81 0.42
C ARG A 37 -15.92 1.61 -0.92
N ASP A 38 -17.20 1.84 -0.95
CA ASP A 38 -18.07 1.58 -2.12
C ASP A 38 -17.62 2.25 -3.41
N GLU A 39 -17.03 3.45 -3.33
CA GLU A 39 -16.51 4.20 -4.45
C GLU A 39 -15.39 3.44 -5.19
N ALA A 40 -14.57 2.71 -4.44
CA ALA A 40 -13.48 1.91 -5.01
C ALA A 40 -14.02 0.80 -5.93
N PHE A 41 -15.12 0.15 -5.55
CA PHE A 41 -15.75 -0.89 -6.35
C PHE A 41 -16.51 -0.35 -7.57
N LYS A 42 -16.75 0.95 -7.63
CA LYS A 42 -17.36 1.63 -8.77
C LYS A 42 -16.32 2.22 -9.74
N GLY A 43 -15.04 2.04 -9.46
CA GLY A 43 -13.96 2.58 -10.28
C GLY A 43 -13.70 4.08 -10.10
N HIS A 44 -14.13 4.66 -8.99
CA HIS A 44 -13.94 6.07 -8.67
C HIS A 44 -12.70 6.34 -7.83
N THR A 45 -12.01 5.31 -7.38
CA THR A 45 -10.76 5.39 -6.62
C THR A 45 -9.82 4.28 -7.02
N GLU A 46 -8.56 4.37 -6.57
CA GLU A 46 -7.53 3.37 -6.85
C GLU A 46 -7.51 2.28 -5.78
N PHE A 47 -7.23 1.04 -6.21
CA PHE A 47 -6.84 -0.05 -5.32
C PHE A 47 -5.32 -0.11 -5.26
N TYR A 48 -4.77 0.15 -4.09
CA TYR A 48 -3.32 0.12 -3.89
C TYR A 48 -2.80 -1.31 -3.80
N GLN A 49 -1.66 -1.53 -4.45
CA GLN A 49 -0.94 -2.78 -4.28
C GLN A 49 -0.18 -2.76 -2.95
N ILE A 50 -0.19 -3.90 -2.27
CA ILE A 50 0.46 -4.08 -0.98
C ILE A 50 1.55 -5.15 -1.06
N ASN A 51 2.51 -5.12 -0.15
CA ASN A 51 3.55 -6.13 -0.06
C ASN A 51 2.98 -7.51 0.33
N LYS A 52 3.67 -8.57 -0.05
CA LYS A 52 3.18 -9.96 0.05
C LYS A 52 2.96 -10.45 1.49
N GLU A 53 3.58 -9.81 2.46
CA GLU A 53 3.48 -10.14 3.88
C GLU A 53 2.14 -9.74 4.48
N VAL A 54 1.46 -8.75 3.88
CA VAL A 54 0.13 -8.30 4.30
C VAL A 54 -0.93 -9.09 3.55
N ARG A 55 -1.92 -9.60 4.29
CA ARG A 55 -3.11 -10.22 3.70
C ARG A 55 -4.35 -9.67 4.36
N VAL A 56 -5.33 -9.32 3.54
CA VAL A 56 -6.61 -8.80 3.99
C VAL A 56 -7.75 -9.52 3.31
N VAL A 57 -8.76 -9.89 4.11
CA VAL A 57 -10.03 -10.44 3.62
C VAL A 57 -11.13 -9.45 3.99
N TYR A 58 -11.75 -8.89 2.99
CA TYR A 58 -12.85 -7.95 3.13
C TYR A 58 -14.15 -8.59 2.65
N ASN A 59 -15.19 -8.48 3.44
CA ASN A 59 -16.53 -8.94 3.10
C ASN A 59 -17.36 -7.73 2.69
N LYS A 60 -17.72 -7.69 1.41
CA LYS A 60 -18.46 -6.59 0.81
C LYS A 60 -19.94 -6.57 1.23
N ALA A 61 -20.50 -7.74 1.55
CA ALA A 61 -21.92 -7.82 1.94
C ALA A 61 -22.20 -7.17 3.30
N ASN A 62 -21.25 -7.24 4.24
CA ASN A 62 -21.39 -6.65 5.57
C ASN A 62 -20.45 -5.46 5.82
N HIS A 63 -19.65 -5.06 4.82
CA HIS A 63 -18.66 -3.97 4.88
C HIS A 63 -17.67 -4.14 6.03
N MET A 64 -17.10 -5.34 6.20
CA MET A 64 -16.18 -5.64 7.29
C MET A 64 -14.90 -6.31 6.79
N ILE A 65 -13.77 -5.98 7.44
CA ILE A 65 -12.55 -6.76 7.35
C ILE A 65 -12.70 -8.00 8.24
N GLU A 66 -12.77 -9.17 7.64
CA GLU A 66 -12.86 -10.46 8.35
C GLU A 66 -11.50 -10.94 8.85
N SER A 67 -10.43 -10.60 8.12
CA SER A 67 -9.07 -10.97 8.49
C SER A 67 -8.09 -9.92 7.99
N LEU A 68 -7.14 -9.54 8.84
CA LEU A 68 -5.98 -8.73 8.49
C LEU A 68 -4.76 -9.34 9.18
N THR A 69 -3.81 -9.83 8.38
CA THR A 69 -2.61 -10.48 8.90
C THR A 69 -1.34 -9.86 8.32
N TYR A 70 -0.27 -9.93 9.11
CA TYR A 70 1.09 -9.62 8.69
C TYR A 70 2.00 -10.82 8.99
N ASN A 71 2.68 -11.34 7.97
CA ASN A 71 3.44 -12.60 8.05
C ASN A 71 2.63 -13.77 8.64
N GLY A 72 1.32 -13.84 8.33
CA GLY A 72 0.42 -14.88 8.82
C GLY A 72 -0.03 -14.75 10.28
N VAL A 73 0.32 -13.63 10.94
CA VAL A 73 -0.12 -13.31 12.32
C VAL A 73 -1.18 -12.24 12.27
N ASP A 74 -2.27 -12.41 13.04
CA ASP A 74 -3.35 -11.44 13.13
C ASP A 74 -2.84 -10.09 13.64
N VAL A 75 -3.20 -9.02 12.95
CA VAL A 75 -2.88 -7.64 13.33
C VAL A 75 -3.77 -7.21 14.49
N LYS A 76 -3.13 -6.82 15.59
CA LYS A 76 -3.79 -6.22 16.76
C LYS A 76 -3.73 -4.70 16.68
N ASP A 77 -4.67 -4.04 17.34
CA ASP A 77 -4.81 -2.57 17.27
C ASP A 77 -3.58 -1.82 17.80
N ASP A 78 -2.86 -2.41 18.75
CA ASP A 78 -1.65 -1.83 19.36
C ASP A 78 -0.33 -2.26 18.69
N ASP A 79 -0.36 -3.15 17.70
CA ASP A 79 0.82 -3.49 16.89
C ASP A 79 1.36 -2.23 16.19
N ARG A 80 2.67 -2.22 15.90
CA ARG A 80 3.34 -1.09 15.25
C ARG A 80 3.86 -1.48 13.88
N PHE A 81 3.59 -0.62 12.90
CA PHE A 81 3.99 -0.82 11.52
C PHE A 81 4.73 0.40 10.97
N ASN A 82 5.73 0.10 10.15
CA ASN A 82 6.33 1.08 9.25
C ASN A 82 5.63 0.97 7.89
N VAL A 83 4.99 2.04 7.46
CA VAL A 83 4.34 2.11 6.15
C VAL A 83 5.17 2.99 5.23
N VAL A 84 5.45 2.47 4.05
CA VAL A 84 6.18 3.16 2.99
C VAL A 84 5.24 3.41 1.82
N GLY A 85 5.28 4.61 1.29
CA GLY A 85 4.52 5.00 0.10
C GLY A 85 5.21 6.15 -0.62
N GLN A 86 4.66 6.51 -1.79
CA GLN A 86 5.14 7.63 -2.58
C GLN A 86 4.71 8.96 -1.94
N ASP A 87 5.47 10.03 -2.21
CA ASP A 87 5.19 11.38 -1.74
C ASP A 87 3.79 11.87 -2.10
N PHE A 88 3.31 11.54 -3.29
CA PHE A 88 1.95 11.85 -3.74
C PHE A 88 0.88 11.34 -2.77
N HIS A 89 1.02 10.09 -2.30
CA HIS A 89 0.08 9.51 -1.35
C HIS A 89 0.20 10.14 0.03
N PHE A 90 1.41 10.52 0.45
CA PHE A 90 1.62 11.19 1.74
C PHE A 90 1.16 12.65 1.77
N ALA A 91 1.17 13.34 0.64
CA ALA A 91 0.65 14.70 0.55
C ALA A 91 -0.86 14.78 0.81
N SER A 92 -1.59 13.70 0.54
CA SER A 92 -3.05 13.60 0.68
C SER A 92 -3.47 12.30 1.41
N MET A 93 -2.74 11.92 2.47
CA MET A 93 -2.96 10.66 3.18
C MET A 93 -4.34 10.55 3.83
N ASP A 94 -4.89 11.67 4.29
CA ASP A 94 -6.24 11.76 4.83
C ASP A 94 -7.30 11.40 3.76
N GLU A 95 -7.10 11.83 2.52
CA GLU A 95 -7.97 11.50 1.40
C GLU A 95 -7.83 10.04 0.95
N PHE A 96 -6.58 9.53 0.86
CA PHE A 96 -6.31 8.22 0.27
C PHE A 96 -6.38 7.05 1.25
N LEU A 97 -6.04 7.29 2.51
CA LEU A 97 -5.91 6.23 3.53
C LEU A 97 -6.70 6.52 4.82
N ASP A 98 -7.41 7.65 4.89
CA ASP A 98 -8.11 8.12 6.11
C ASP A 98 -7.16 8.22 7.33
N ILE A 99 -5.91 8.60 7.08
CA ILE A 99 -4.90 8.80 8.14
C ILE A 99 -4.41 10.23 8.10
N SER A 100 -4.72 11.00 9.13
CA SER A 100 -4.24 12.38 9.26
C SER A 100 -2.80 12.47 9.76
N GLN A 101 -2.11 13.57 9.42
CA GLN A 101 -0.79 13.87 9.96
C GLN A 101 -0.76 13.93 11.49
N LYS A 102 -1.86 14.34 12.13
CA LYS A 102 -1.99 14.37 13.57
C LYS A 102 -1.97 12.97 14.18
N GLU A 103 -2.54 11.99 13.48
CA GLU A 103 -2.64 10.61 13.94
C GLU A 103 -1.30 9.90 13.86
N TYR A 104 -0.68 9.82 12.68
CA TYR A 104 0.62 9.18 12.57
C TYR A 104 1.73 9.98 13.27
N GLY A 105 1.57 11.30 13.40
CA GLY A 105 2.51 12.17 14.12
C GLY A 105 2.69 11.80 15.59
N LYS A 106 1.77 11.06 16.20
CA LYS A 106 1.92 10.49 17.55
C LYS A 106 3.11 9.53 17.66
N TYR A 107 3.46 8.88 16.55
CA TYR A 107 4.50 7.86 16.47
C TYR A 107 5.79 8.35 15.80
N GLY A 108 5.86 9.61 15.47
CA GLY A 108 7.02 10.27 14.87
C GLY A 108 6.70 10.99 13.57
N LYS A 109 7.68 11.72 13.08
CA LYS A 109 7.55 12.45 11.81
C LYS A 109 7.74 11.52 10.62
N ALA A 110 7.05 11.82 9.52
CA ALA A 110 7.34 11.20 8.23
C ALA A 110 8.80 11.46 7.83
N ARG A 111 9.45 10.46 7.25
CA ARG A 111 10.85 10.51 6.83
C ARG A 111 10.98 10.11 5.37
N ILE A 112 11.75 10.85 4.60
CA ILE A 112 12.18 10.42 3.26
C ILE A 112 13.19 9.29 3.45
N ILE A 113 12.95 8.16 2.81
CA ILE A 113 13.84 6.98 2.83
C ILE A 113 14.47 6.69 1.47
N CYS A 114 13.90 7.24 0.40
CA CYS A 114 14.42 7.17 -0.95
C CYS A 114 14.03 8.45 -1.69
N THR A 115 14.95 9.04 -2.43
CA THR A 115 14.73 10.29 -3.18
C THR A 115 14.33 10.06 -4.63
N SER A 116 14.42 8.81 -5.12
CA SER A 116 14.03 8.42 -6.47
C SER A 116 13.44 7.02 -6.44
N ASP A 117 12.13 6.91 -6.59
CA ASP A 117 11.43 5.63 -6.68
C ASP A 117 11.73 4.91 -7.99
N VAL A 118 12.03 5.65 -9.06
CA VAL A 118 12.47 5.10 -10.35
C VAL A 118 13.80 4.36 -10.21
N ASP A 119 14.77 4.95 -9.50
CA ASP A 119 16.06 4.29 -9.25
C ASP A 119 15.90 2.99 -8.46
N LEU A 120 15.00 2.98 -7.47
CA LEU A 120 14.69 1.78 -6.70
C LEU A 120 14.06 0.68 -7.59
N ILE A 121 13.19 1.04 -8.52
CA ILE A 121 12.60 0.10 -9.48
C ILE A 121 13.69 -0.46 -10.38
N HIS A 122 14.63 0.38 -10.85
CA HIS A 122 15.77 -0.04 -11.67
C HIS A 122 16.64 -1.06 -10.93
N GLU A 123 17.01 -0.77 -9.68
CA GLU A 123 17.80 -1.69 -8.85
C GLU A 123 17.08 -3.02 -8.67
N TYR A 124 15.79 -2.98 -8.32
CA TYR A 124 14.97 -4.18 -8.15
C TYR A 124 14.92 -5.04 -9.42
N MET A 125 14.73 -4.42 -10.59
CA MET A 125 14.68 -5.12 -11.86
C MET A 125 16.05 -5.67 -12.29
N ALA A 126 17.14 -4.97 -11.97
CA ALA A 126 18.49 -5.43 -12.24
C ALA A 126 18.85 -6.69 -11.41
N GLU A 127 18.41 -6.72 -10.16
CA GLU A 127 18.62 -7.87 -9.26
C GLU A 127 17.66 -9.02 -9.55
N ASN A 128 16.46 -8.74 -10.06
CA ASN A 128 15.40 -9.71 -10.31
C ASN A 128 15.09 -9.77 -11.81
N GLN A 129 15.99 -10.37 -12.59
CA GLN A 129 15.90 -10.43 -14.06
C GLN A 129 14.70 -11.23 -14.60
N GLN A 130 14.03 -12.00 -13.76
CA GLN A 130 12.81 -12.73 -14.10
C GLN A 130 11.71 -12.40 -13.10
N ILE A 131 10.80 -11.51 -13.49
CA ILE A 131 9.67 -11.09 -12.67
C ILE A 131 8.40 -11.69 -13.26
N TYR A 132 7.65 -12.40 -12.43
CA TYR A 132 6.35 -12.97 -12.77
C TYR A 132 5.26 -12.29 -11.95
N ALA A 133 4.35 -11.62 -12.64
CA ALA A 133 3.16 -11.09 -11.99
C ALA A 133 2.15 -12.22 -11.75
N CYS A 134 1.62 -12.32 -10.55
CA CYS A 134 0.55 -13.25 -10.21
C CYS A 134 -0.41 -12.63 -9.20
N VAL A 135 -1.65 -13.10 -9.22
CA VAL A 135 -2.62 -12.80 -8.17
C VAL A 135 -2.43 -13.84 -7.06
N ASP A 136 -1.89 -13.43 -5.93
CA ASP A 136 -1.51 -14.32 -4.83
C ASP A 136 -2.44 -14.24 -3.60
N GLY A 137 -3.58 -13.56 -3.74
CA GLY A 137 -4.59 -13.45 -2.68
C GLY A 137 -4.20 -12.50 -1.53
N ARG A 138 -3.36 -11.49 -1.78
CA ARG A 138 -3.03 -10.46 -0.75
C ARG A 138 -4.27 -9.72 -0.30
N MET A 139 -5.13 -9.36 -1.24
CA MET A 139 -6.43 -8.77 -0.99
C MET A 139 -7.50 -9.71 -1.54
N THR A 140 -8.35 -10.22 -0.66
CA THR A 140 -9.47 -11.09 -1.03
C THR A 140 -10.78 -10.36 -0.73
N ILE A 141 -11.61 -10.21 -1.74
CA ILE A 141 -12.94 -9.60 -1.62
C ILE A 141 -13.97 -10.72 -1.68
N LYS A 142 -14.84 -10.78 -0.68
CA LYS A 142 -15.98 -11.68 -0.64
C LYS A 142 -17.26 -10.91 -0.91
N ASP A 143 -18.16 -11.50 -1.66
CA ASP A 143 -19.48 -10.93 -1.99
C ASP A 143 -20.61 -11.53 -1.12
N GLU A 144 -20.29 -12.53 -0.26
CA GLU A 144 -21.22 -13.26 0.61
C GLU A 144 -20.70 -13.34 2.05
#